data_100b67bda71577e8c25557555e17e39a
#
_entry.id   100b67bda71577e8c25557555e17e39a
#
_cell.length_a   1.000
_cell.length_b   1.000
_cell.length_c   1.000
_cell.angle_alpha   90.00
_cell.angle_beta   90.00
_cell.angle_gamma   90.00
#
_symmetry.space_group_name_H-M   'P 1'
#
loop_
_entity.id
_entity.type
_entity.pdbx_description
1 polymer ?
#
loop_
_entity_poly.entity_id
_entity_poly.type
_entity_poly.pdbx_seq_one_letter_code
_entity_poly.pdbx_strand_id
1 'polypeptide(L)'
;MPEMIKSKKRVGLISSDKVGPKMAGPGIRYLELARALVKFFDVTLFVPYSTDLVEKNIKIIPFDPRPSSFDLMKKVVNLDVVIAQSLYPPLLYKLKKRGIKFIADLYDPLLIEVLECTKDDNYRWRQSIFDFIFCSLVLEISAANHILCASERQKDYYVGVLSGRKILTPKFHDASPNLENFITLAPFGLDHKPPKAKNPEAIFQKFPQIKKGDKILYWGGGIWNWFDPLSVIKAVEIISLKRKDVKLFFLGTKHPNSLIKKMKTANEAVHYAKDKGLLDKFVFFNFDWTPYEERADYLMQAAIGVSTHFDNTETRFSFRTRILDYLWAELPMILTRGDAFAELCEEKNLGRVVDFENPKQIAATAEAIIDNPTLTATIKKNIKEVKKDFYWTTIAGQIAAVIKDERWIERRIFLPRFLGLAFNFYLAGLLKKLSK
;
A
#
# COMPACT_ATOMS: atom_id res chain seq x y z
N MET A 1 41.01 24.80 3.73
CA MET A 1 39.81 25.11 4.54
C MET A 1 39.13 23.79 4.87
N PRO A 2 38.82 23.48 6.11
CA PRO A 2 38.07 22.24 6.41
C PRO A 2 36.71 22.37 5.76
N GLU A 3 36.31 21.36 5.00
CA GLU A 3 34.94 21.22 4.48
C GLU A 3 34.00 21.32 5.67
N MET A 4 33.18 22.37 5.71
CA MET A 4 32.10 22.46 6.69
C MET A 4 31.21 21.25 6.47
N ILE A 5 31.19 20.32 7.41
CA ILE A 5 30.27 19.18 7.43
C ILE A 5 28.87 19.76 7.40
N LYS A 6 28.26 19.81 6.22
CA LYS A 6 26.89 20.29 6.03
C LYS A 6 26.01 19.40 6.89
N SER A 7 25.36 19.94 7.90
CA SER A 7 24.46 19.18 8.77
C SER A 7 23.40 18.48 7.93
N LYS A 8 23.09 17.21 8.23
CA LYS A 8 22.07 16.46 7.53
C LYS A 8 20.73 17.20 7.60
N LYS A 9 19.99 17.26 6.49
CA LYS A 9 18.61 17.77 6.50
C LYS A 9 17.75 16.93 7.45
N ARG A 10 16.85 17.60 8.18
CA ARG A 10 15.93 16.99 9.16
C ARG A 10 14.62 16.66 8.47
N VAL A 11 14.31 15.37 8.37
CA VAL A 11 13.14 14.84 7.66
C VAL A 11 12.17 14.24 8.65
N GLY A 12 10.95 14.75 8.68
CA GLY A 12 9.85 14.19 9.45
C GLY A 12 8.96 13.30 8.58
N LEU A 13 8.75 12.05 8.99
CA LEU A 13 7.74 11.17 8.43
C LEU A 13 6.54 11.12 9.38
N ILE A 14 5.32 11.31 8.89
CA ILE A 14 4.11 11.26 9.70
C ILE A 14 3.25 10.10 9.25
N SER A 15 3.21 9.04 10.06
CA SER A 15 2.37 7.88 9.77
C SER A 15 0.89 8.22 9.97
N SER A 16 0.05 7.79 9.03
CA SER A 16 -1.41 7.90 9.13
C SER A 16 -2.05 6.78 9.95
N ASP A 17 -1.31 5.69 10.22
CA ASP A 17 -1.79 4.53 10.98
C ASP A 17 -0.76 4.10 12.03
N LYS A 18 -1.17 3.22 12.93
CA LYS A 18 -0.33 2.66 14.00
C LYS A 18 0.94 2.03 13.44
N VAL A 19 2.05 2.21 14.17
CA VAL A 19 3.33 1.59 13.88
C VAL A 19 3.72 0.68 15.04
N GLY A 20 4.00 -0.58 14.75
CA GLY A 20 4.33 -1.59 15.76
C GLY A 20 4.06 -3.02 15.24
N PRO A 21 4.07 -4.04 16.11
CA PRO A 21 4.00 -5.44 15.69
C PRO A 21 2.75 -5.79 14.84
N LYS A 22 1.62 -5.15 15.12
CA LYS A 22 0.34 -5.36 14.41
C LYS A 22 -0.01 -4.18 13.51
N MET A 23 0.96 -3.70 12.73
CA MET A 23 0.74 -2.59 11.79
C MET A 23 0.19 -3.08 10.44
N ALA A 24 -0.55 -2.20 9.76
CA ALA A 24 -1.02 -2.38 8.38
C ALA A 24 -0.13 -1.62 7.40
N GLY A 25 -0.48 -1.63 6.12
CA GLY A 25 0.29 -1.03 5.03
C GLY A 25 0.87 0.36 5.33
N PRO A 26 0.05 1.35 5.75
CA PRO A 26 0.58 2.69 6.03
C PRO A 26 1.66 2.69 7.12
N GLY A 27 1.44 1.96 8.23
CA GLY A 27 2.44 1.84 9.30
C GLY A 27 3.75 1.21 8.82
N ILE A 28 3.66 0.14 8.01
CA ILE A 28 4.81 -0.52 7.39
C ILE A 28 5.58 0.47 6.50
N ARG A 29 4.88 1.17 5.61
CA ARG A 29 5.51 2.12 4.69
C ARG A 29 6.32 3.19 5.41
N TYR A 30 5.74 3.85 6.40
CA TYR A 30 6.43 4.92 7.11
C TYR A 30 7.60 4.43 7.96
N LEU A 31 7.48 3.25 8.57
CA LEU A 31 8.59 2.63 9.31
C LEU A 31 9.75 2.26 8.39
N GLU A 32 9.48 1.57 7.30
CA GLU A 32 10.52 1.11 6.38
C GLU A 32 11.17 2.27 5.61
N LEU A 33 10.39 3.30 5.23
CA LEU A 33 10.96 4.52 4.68
C LEU A 33 11.87 5.23 5.69
N ALA A 34 11.49 5.29 6.98
CA ALA A 34 12.33 5.87 8.01
C ALA A 34 13.65 5.10 8.16
N ARG A 35 13.58 3.76 8.21
CA ARG A 35 14.76 2.86 8.25
C ARG A 35 15.70 3.06 7.06
N ALA A 36 15.15 3.29 5.88
CA ALA A 36 15.94 3.49 4.67
C ALA A 36 16.49 4.92 4.54
N LEU A 37 15.72 5.94 4.90
CA LEU A 37 16.09 7.35 4.77
C LEU A 37 17.11 7.81 5.83
N VAL A 38 17.23 7.14 6.98
CA VAL A 38 18.20 7.48 8.03
C VAL A 38 19.65 7.44 7.54
N LYS A 39 19.92 6.72 6.44
CA LYS A 39 21.23 6.70 5.78
C LYS A 39 21.60 8.08 5.19
N PHE A 40 20.60 8.86 4.82
CA PHE A 40 20.77 10.14 4.11
C PHE A 40 20.49 11.35 5.00
N PHE A 41 19.57 11.24 5.97
CA PHE A 41 19.01 12.37 6.70
C PHE A 41 18.96 12.11 8.22
N ASP A 42 18.71 13.17 8.98
CA ASP A 42 18.27 13.09 10.38
C ASP A 42 16.74 12.87 10.36
N VAL A 43 16.31 11.67 10.75
CA VAL A 43 14.94 11.20 10.57
C VAL A 43 14.16 11.19 11.87
N THR A 44 12.98 11.84 11.87
CA THR A 44 11.98 11.73 12.92
C THR A 44 10.73 11.06 12.38
N LEU A 45 10.32 9.95 13.01
CA LEU A 45 9.06 9.25 12.69
C LEU A 45 7.99 9.64 13.72
N PHE A 46 6.95 10.30 13.27
CA PHE A 46 5.77 10.62 14.07
C PHE A 46 4.74 9.50 13.93
N VAL A 47 4.30 8.93 15.05
CA VAL A 47 3.37 7.79 15.06
C VAL A 47 2.10 8.13 15.83
N PRO A 48 0.91 7.80 15.33
CA PRO A 48 -0.33 7.99 16.07
C PRO A 48 -0.37 7.01 17.24
N TYR A 49 -0.77 7.51 18.41
CA TYR A 49 -0.82 6.77 19.67
C TYR A 49 0.58 6.41 20.22
N SER A 50 0.61 5.75 21.39
CA SER A 50 1.83 5.24 21.99
C SER A 50 2.36 4.02 21.23
N THR A 51 3.68 3.84 21.27
CA THR A 51 4.36 2.67 20.72
C THR A 51 5.59 2.34 21.59
N ASP A 52 5.86 1.06 21.74
CA ASP A 52 7.08 0.55 22.40
C ASP A 52 8.23 0.34 21.40
N LEU A 53 8.01 0.76 20.13
CA LEU A 53 8.99 0.61 19.07
C LEU A 53 10.22 1.50 19.34
N VAL A 54 11.39 0.90 19.33
CA VAL A 54 12.69 1.58 19.41
C VAL A 54 13.50 1.24 18.18
N GLU A 55 13.95 2.25 17.46
CA GLU A 55 14.74 2.09 16.23
C GLU A 55 16.07 2.84 16.35
N LYS A 56 17.15 2.18 15.93
CA LYS A 56 18.48 2.79 15.95
C LYS A 56 18.54 3.99 14.99
N ASN A 57 19.00 5.14 15.47
CA ASN A 57 19.17 6.36 14.68
C ASN A 57 17.87 6.96 14.11
N ILE A 58 16.71 6.58 14.61
CA ILE A 58 15.43 7.18 14.26
C ILE A 58 14.78 7.71 15.53
N LYS A 59 14.44 8.99 15.55
CA LYS A 59 13.67 9.58 16.64
C LYS A 59 12.20 9.24 16.43
N ILE A 60 11.60 8.47 17.34
CA ILE A 60 10.18 8.14 17.28
C ILE A 60 9.41 9.05 18.25
N ILE A 61 8.39 9.74 17.74
CA ILE A 61 7.58 10.67 18.52
C ILE A 61 6.11 10.27 18.41
N PRO A 62 5.50 9.74 19.47
CA PRO A 62 4.07 9.47 19.49
C PRO A 62 3.27 10.77 19.52
N PHE A 63 2.08 10.77 18.90
CA PHE A 63 1.15 11.89 18.95
C PHE A 63 -0.30 11.45 19.08
N ASP A 64 -1.14 12.35 19.60
CA ASP A 64 -2.60 12.19 19.61
C ASP A 64 -3.14 12.51 18.21
N PRO A 65 -3.73 11.53 17.49
CA PRO A 65 -4.19 11.71 16.11
C PRO A 65 -5.45 12.58 15.98
N ARG A 66 -6.10 12.94 17.09
CA ARG A 66 -7.28 13.82 17.05
C ARG A 66 -6.87 15.23 16.60
N PRO A 67 -7.42 15.77 15.50
CA PRO A 67 -7.07 17.11 15.01
C PRO A 67 -7.28 18.20 16.06
N SER A 68 -8.27 18.03 16.94
CA SER A 68 -8.60 18.99 18.01
C SER A 68 -7.56 19.05 19.14
N SER A 69 -6.69 18.07 19.28
CA SER A 69 -5.62 18.05 20.28
C SER A 69 -4.49 19.03 19.93
N PHE A 70 -4.30 19.32 18.63
CA PHE A 70 -3.16 20.07 18.10
C PHE A 70 -1.79 19.50 18.52
N ASP A 71 -1.74 18.27 19.02
CA ASP A 71 -0.52 17.67 19.58
C ASP A 71 0.57 17.50 18.52
N LEU A 72 0.21 16.91 17.36
CA LEU A 72 1.13 16.78 16.23
C LEU A 72 1.68 18.15 15.80
N MET A 73 0.81 19.18 15.74
CA MET A 73 1.23 20.52 15.37
C MET A 73 2.26 21.12 16.33
N LYS A 74 2.19 20.79 17.63
CA LYS A 74 3.18 21.21 18.63
C LYS A 74 4.51 20.49 18.44
N LYS A 75 4.47 19.21 18.07
CA LYS A 75 5.64 18.32 17.94
C LYS A 75 6.39 18.48 16.62
N VAL A 76 5.68 18.86 15.53
CA VAL A 76 6.31 19.11 14.22
C VAL A 76 7.00 20.49 14.26
N VAL A 77 8.25 20.48 14.72
CA VAL A 77 9.14 21.64 14.83
C VAL A 77 10.55 21.28 14.38
N ASN A 78 11.30 22.29 13.95
CA ASN A 78 12.72 22.13 13.57
C ASN A 78 12.97 21.06 12.50
N LEU A 79 12.09 20.98 11.50
CA LEU A 79 12.22 20.10 10.34
C LEU A 79 12.47 20.93 9.08
N ASP A 80 13.15 20.33 8.12
CA ASP A 80 13.38 20.95 6.80
C ASP A 80 12.36 20.42 5.79
N VAL A 81 11.97 19.11 5.94
CA VAL A 81 11.02 18.43 5.07
C VAL A 81 10.06 17.58 5.90
N VAL A 82 8.81 17.51 5.49
CA VAL A 82 7.79 16.58 6.02
C VAL A 82 7.25 15.73 4.88
N ILE A 83 7.20 14.41 5.09
CA ILE A 83 6.56 13.43 4.20
C ILE A 83 5.35 12.87 4.92
N ALA A 84 4.17 13.02 4.34
CA ALA A 84 2.93 12.56 4.98
C ALA A 84 1.80 12.38 3.97
N GLN A 85 0.75 11.67 4.41
CA GLN A 85 -0.55 11.56 3.78
C GLN A 85 -1.62 12.10 4.73
N SER A 86 -2.61 12.79 4.21
CA SER A 86 -3.82 13.22 4.95
C SER A 86 -3.58 14.16 6.14
N LEU A 87 -2.85 15.24 5.90
CA LEU A 87 -2.65 16.28 6.91
C LEU A 87 -3.82 17.28 7.00
N TYR A 88 -4.15 17.69 8.22
CA TYR A 88 -5.20 18.67 8.47
C TYR A 88 -4.76 20.13 8.20
N PRO A 89 -5.71 21.05 7.86
CA PRO A 89 -5.41 22.38 7.36
C PRO A 89 -4.46 23.23 8.24
N PRO A 90 -4.63 23.32 9.58
CA PRO A 90 -3.73 24.12 10.41
C PRO A 90 -2.28 23.67 10.37
N LEU A 91 -2.04 22.35 10.28
CA LEU A 91 -0.68 21.83 10.17
C LEU A 91 -0.06 22.17 8.82
N LEU A 92 -0.79 21.97 7.71
CA LEU A 92 -0.34 22.37 6.38
C LEU A 92 0.01 23.85 6.30
N TYR A 93 -0.83 24.70 6.87
CA TYR A 93 -0.56 26.15 6.96
C TYR A 93 0.71 26.44 7.77
N LYS A 94 0.89 25.78 8.92
CA LYS A 94 2.08 25.93 9.76
C LYS A 94 3.36 25.53 9.02
N LEU A 95 3.34 24.37 8.31
CA LEU A 95 4.50 23.92 7.51
C LEU A 95 4.90 25.01 6.51
N LYS A 96 3.93 25.53 5.76
CA LYS A 96 4.17 26.57 4.76
C LYS A 96 4.69 27.87 5.38
N LYS A 97 4.07 28.34 6.47
CA LYS A 97 4.50 29.58 7.16
C LYS A 97 5.93 29.48 7.67
N ARG A 98 6.38 28.29 8.04
CA ARG A 98 7.75 28.02 8.52
C ARG A 98 8.74 27.65 7.43
N GLY A 99 8.33 27.63 6.16
CA GLY A 99 9.20 27.26 5.05
C GLY A 99 9.54 25.77 5.00
N ILE A 100 8.88 24.93 5.83
CA ILE A 100 9.07 23.48 5.85
C ILE A 100 8.47 22.92 4.55
N LYS A 101 9.26 22.16 3.79
CA LYS A 101 8.80 21.55 2.55
C LYS A 101 7.88 20.37 2.85
N PHE A 102 6.73 20.34 2.17
CA PHE A 102 5.77 19.25 2.30
C PHE A 102 5.76 18.38 1.06
N ILE A 103 6.08 17.10 1.24
CA ILE A 103 5.96 16.04 0.24
C ILE A 103 4.68 15.27 0.56
N ALA A 104 3.70 15.35 -0.34
CA ALA A 104 2.47 14.58 -0.21
C ALA A 104 2.71 13.14 -0.69
N ASP A 105 2.53 12.17 0.18
CA ASP A 105 2.75 10.74 -0.09
C ASP A 105 1.44 10.10 -0.57
N LEU A 106 1.14 10.23 -1.85
CA LEU A 106 -0.10 9.81 -2.49
C LEU A 106 0.06 8.45 -3.20
N TYR A 107 0.61 7.46 -2.50
CA TYR A 107 0.89 6.12 -3.04
C TYR A 107 -0.37 5.25 -3.23
N ASP A 108 -1.50 5.66 -2.65
CA ASP A 108 -2.81 5.01 -2.79
C ASP A 108 -3.80 5.93 -3.52
N PRO A 109 -4.62 5.44 -4.44
CA PRO A 109 -5.68 6.21 -5.08
C PRO A 109 -6.92 6.32 -4.17
N LEU A 110 -6.76 6.86 -2.94
CA LEU A 110 -7.76 6.85 -1.86
C LEU A 110 -9.16 7.26 -2.29
N LEU A 111 -9.28 8.24 -3.21
CA LEU A 111 -10.57 8.73 -3.67
C LEU A 111 -11.32 7.66 -4.48
N ILE A 112 -10.59 6.81 -5.21
CA ILE A 112 -11.17 5.72 -5.99
C ILE A 112 -11.42 4.51 -5.09
N GLU A 113 -10.49 4.21 -4.17
CA GLU A 113 -10.62 3.11 -3.21
C GLU A 113 -11.86 3.27 -2.32
N VAL A 114 -12.17 4.51 -1.89
CA VAL A 114 -13.33 4.76 -1.02
C VAL A 114 -14.65 4.45 -1.72
N LEU A 115 -14.74 4.57 -3.05
CA LEU A 115 -15.93 4.20 -3.81
C LEU A 115 -16.22 2.70 -3.72
N GLU A 116 -15.18 1.88 -3.81
CA GLU A 116 -15.28 0.42 -3.67
C GLU A 116 -15.47 -0.01 -2.21
N CYS A 117 -14.73 0.58 -1.27
CA CYS A 117 -14.86 0.28 0.16
C CYS A 117 -16.27 0.49 0.68
N THR A 118 -16.97 1.50 0.16
CA THR A 118 -18.26 1.94 0.69
C THR A 118 -19.43 1.52 -0.19
N LYS A 119 -19.22 0.74 -1.26
CA LYS A 119 -20.27 0.43 -2.26
C LYS A 119 -21.54 -0.20 -1.69
N ASP A 120 -21.43 -0.92 -0.58
CA ASP A 120 -22.55 -1.57 0.10
C ASP A 120 -23.15 -0.72 1.25
N ASP A 121 -22.62 0.48 1.49
CA ASP A 121 -23.12 1.40 2.50
C ASP A 121 -24.27 2.28 1.94
N ASN A 122 -25.02 2.96 2.81
CA ASN A 122 -26.05 3.90 2.36
C ASN A 122 -25.44 5.08 1.59
N TYR A 123 -26.19 5.64 0.63
CA TYR A 123 -25.72 6.67 -0.28
C TYR A 123 -25.24 7.95 0.43
N ARG A 124 -25.94 8.40 1.48
CA ARG A 124 -25.56 9.63 2.22
C ARG A 124 -24.20 9.47 2.88
N TRP A 125 -23.94 8.33 3.51
CA TRP A 125 -22.66 8.01 4.09
C TRP A 125 -21.55 7.94 3.03
N ARG A 126 -21.80 7.24 1.93
CA ARG A 126 -20.87 7.15 0.79
C ARG A 126 -20.47 8.53 0.27
N GLN A 127 -21.47 9.38 0.00
CA GLN A 127 -21.23 10.72 -0.51
C GLN A 127 -20.41 11.56 0.50
N SER A 128 -20.77 11.53 1.76
CA SER A 128 -20.10 12.33 2.78
C SER A 128 -18.64 11.92 3.03
N ILE A 129 -18.34 10.61 2.94
CA ILE A 129 -16.95 10.13 3.07
C ILE A 129 -16.13 10.46 1.83
N PHE A 130 -16.74 10.33 0.65
CA PHE A 130 -16.13 10.72 -0.62
C PHE A 130 -15.76 12.21 -0.63
N ASP A 131 -16.70 13.09 -0.26
CA ASP A 131 -16.48 14.53 -0.20
C ASP A 131 -15.36 14.90 0.79
N PHE A 132 -15.32 14.22 1.93
CA PHE A 132 -14.26 14.43 2.93
C PHE A 132 -12.88 14.04 2.38
N ILE A 133 -12.76 12.87 1.73
CA ILE A 133 -11.50 12.41 1.12
C ILE A 133 -11.10 13.32 -0.05
N PHE A 134 -12.06 13.74 -0.88
CA PHE A 134 -11.81 14.68 -1.96
C PHE A 134 -11.27 16.02 -1.46
N CYS A 135 -11.90 16.61 -0.44
CA CYS A 135 -11.44 17.86 0.16
C CYS A 135 -10.03 17.72 0.77
N SER A 136 -9.75 16.57 1.40
CA SER A 136 -8.42 16.26 1.93
C SER A 136 -7.37 16.22 0.81
N LEU A 137 -7.62 15.45 -0.24
CA LEU A 137 -6.73 15.33 -1.39
C LEU A 137 -6.44 16.68 -2.06
N VAL A 138 -7.49 17.47 -2.31
CA VAL A 138 -7.34 18.79 -2.94
C VAL A 138 -6.50 19.74 -2.07
N LEU A 139 -6.70 19.69 -0.76
CA LEU A 139 -5.95 20.49 0.20
C LEU A 139 -4.47 20.11 0.20
N GLU A 140 -4.17 18.83 0.26
CA GLU A 140 -2.80 18.29 0.24
C GLU A 140 -2.06 18.64 -1.04
N ILE A 141 -2.66 18.34 -2.20
CA ILE A 141 -2.08 18.66 -3.50
C ILE A 141 -1.86 20.17 -3.64
N SER A 142 -2.77 20.99 -3.09
CA SER A 142 -2.61 22.46 -3.11
C SER A 142 -1.47 22.95 -2.23
N ALA A 143 -1.18 22.26 -1.14
CA ALA A 143 -0.11 22.60 -0.20
C ALA A 143 1.25 21.94 -0.54
N ALA A 144 1.27 20.83 -1.26
CA ALA A 144 2.47 20.06 -1.53
C ALA A 144 3.53 20.84 -2.31
N ASN A 145 4.79 20.65 -1.96
CA ASN A 145 5.94 21.07 -2.76
C ASN A 145 6.34 19.98 -3.75
N HIS A 146 6.04 18.71 -3.41
CA HIS A 146 6.28 17.54 -4.23
C HIS A 146 5.26 16.45 -3.91
N ILE A 147 5.02 15.53 -4.86
CA ILE A 147 4.10 14.40 -4.71
C ILE A 147 4.88 13.11 -4.95
N LEU A 148 4.64 12.10 -4.10
CA LEU A 148 5.04 10.72 -4.34
C LEU A 148 3.82 9.93 -4.76
N CYS A 149 3.94 9.07 -5.78
CA CYS A 149 2.91 8.13 -6.18
C CYS A 149 3.55 6.77 -6.52
N ALA A 150 2.75 5.70 -6.61
CA ALA A 150 3.29 4.35 -6.67
C ALA A 150 3.51 3.82 -8.10
N SER A 151 2.89 4.41 -9.12
CA SER A 151 2.98 3.93 -10.50
C SER A 151 2.77 5.06 -11.52
N GLU A 152 3.15 4.84 -12.78
CA GLU A 152 2.85 5.78 -13.87
C GLU A 152 1.34 6.01 -14.02
N ARG A 153 0.53 4.96 -13.86
CA ARG A 153 -0.94 5.11 -13.90
C ARG A 153 -1.47 6.04 -12.80
N GLN A 154 -0.92 5.97 -11.59
CA GLN A 154 -1.26 6.92 -10.53
C GLN A 154 -0.74 8.33 -10.83
N LYS A 155 0.44 8.46 -11.45
CA LYS A 155 0.96 9.75 -11.93
C LYS A 155 -0.01 10.38 -12.92
N ASP A 156 -0.49 9.63 -13.92
CA ASP A 156 -1.48 10.11 -14.90
C ASP A 156 -2.78 10.55 -14.22
N TYR A 157 -3.25 9.76 -13.25
CA TYR A 157 -4.42 10.11 -12.46
C TYR A 157 -4.23 11.46 -11.73
N TYR A 158 -3.10 11.65 -11.05
CA TYR A 158 -2.83 12.92 -10.36
C TYR A 158 -2.58 14.07 -11.31
N VAL A 159 -2.01 13.86 -12.48
CA VAL A 159 -1.91 14.87 -13.54
C VAL A 159 -3.30 15.35 -13.96
N GLY A 160 -4.26 14.44 -14.11
CA GLY A 160 -5.66 14.80 -14.35
C GLY A 160 -6.26 15.66 -13.24
N VAL A 161 -6.01 15.31 -11.97
CA VAL A 161 -6.46 16.11 -10.82
C VAL A 161 -5.80 17.49 -10.80
N LEU A 162 -4.49 17.59 -11.04
CA LEU A 162 -3.74 18.84 -11.10
C LEU A 162 -4.27 19.77 -12.19
N SER A 163 -4.58 19.23 -13.36
CA SER A 163 -5.15 19.95 -14.50
C SER A 163 -6.54 20.49 -14.17
N GLY A 164 -7.43 19.62 -13.70
CA GLY A 164 -8.80 19.98 -13.32
C GLY A 164 -8.86 21.02 -12.18
N ARG A 165 -7.85 21.04 -11.31
CA ARG A 165 -7.72 22.05 -10.23
C ARG A 165 -6.97 23.32 -10.64
N LYS A 166 -6.56 23.44 -11.91
CA LYS A 166 -5.77 24.56 -12.43
C LYS A 166 -4.49 24.81 -11.63
N ILE A 167 -3.81 23.71 -11.24
CA ILE A 167 -2.51 23.74 -10.59
C ILE A 167 -1.43 23.70 -11.66
N LEU A 168 -1.61 22.92 -12.71
CA LEU A 168 -0.77 22.99 -13.90
C LEU A 168 -1.07 24.31 -14.64
N THR A 169 -0.17 25.27 -14.44
CA THR A 169 -0.20 26.58 -15.10
C THR A 169 0.97 26.68 -16.07
N PRO A 170 1.00 27.65 -17.02
CA PRO A 170 2.17 27.87 -17.87
C PRO A 170 3.46 28.00 -17.06
N LYS A 171 3.45 28.81 -16.00
CA LYS A 171 4.61 28.95 -15.10
C LYS A 171 5.03 27.62 -14.45
N PHE A 172 4.09 26.76 -14.12
CA PHE A 172 4.38 25.45 -13.56
C PHE A 172 5.02 24.54 -14.61
N HIS A 173 4.45 24.51 -15.81
CA HIS A 173 4.96 23.77 -16.95
C HIS A 173 6.38 24.20 -17.33
N ASP A 174 6.64 25.51 -17.42
CA ASP A 174 7.97 26.03 -17.75
C ASP A 174 9.03 25.64 -16.71
N ALA A 175 8.64 25.51 -15.43
CA ALA A 175 9.55 25.09 -14.36
C ALA A 175 9.80 23.57 -14.34
N SER A 176 8.90 22.76 -14.88
CA SER A 176 9.01 21.28 -14.91
C SER A 176 8.12 20.68 -16.00
N PRO A 177 8.56 20.71 -17.29
CA PRO A 177 7.76 20.22 -18.41
C PRO A 177 7.31 18.75 -18.27
N ASN A 178 8.17 17.90 -17.71
CA ASN A 178 7.92 16.47 -17.49
C ASN A 178 7.43 16.16 -16.06
N LEU A 179 7.15 17.20 -15.26
CA LEU A 179 6.72 17.11 -13.86
C LEU A 179 7.71 16.44 -12.89
N GLU A 180 8.98 16.18 -13.30
CA GLU A 180 9.99 15.51 -12.47
C GLU A 180 10.36 16.32 -11.21
N ASN A 181 10.18 17.66 -11.25
CA ASN A 181 10.36 18.52 -10.08
C ASN A 181 9.12 18.55 -9.16
N PHE A 182 8.06 17.79 -9.47
CA PHE A 182 6.84 17.80 -8.69
C PHE A 182 6.24 16.43 -8.39
N ILE A 183 6.46 15.43 -9.24
CA ILE A 183 5.96 14.07 -9.04
C ILE A 183 7.11 13.08 -9.22
N THR A 184 7.28 12.19 -8.25
CA THR A 184 8.24 11.09 -8.30
C THR A 184 7.53 9.77 -8.01
N LEU A 185 7.90 8.73 -8.75
CA LEU A 185 7.47 7.37 -8.44
C LEU A 185 8.23 6.88 -7.21
N ALA A 186 7.49 6.60 -6.16
CA ALA A 186 7.99 6.05 -4.91
C ALA A 186 7.00 4.99 -4.41
N PRO A 187 6.97 3.81 -5.05
CA PRO A 187 6.02 2.76 -4.69
C PRO A 187 6.23 2.26 -3.26
N PHE A 188 5.37 1.36 -2.82
CA PHE A 188 5.63 0.56 -1.63
C PHE A 188 6.82 -0.37 -1.92
N GLY A 189 7.63 -0.67 -0.91
CA GLY A 189 8.86 -1.42 -1.11
C GLY A 189 8.87 -2.79 -0.41
N LEU A 190 9.99 -3.49 -0.59
CA LEU A 190 10.29 -4.76 0.06
C LEU A 190 11.70 -4.74 0.66
N ASP A 191 11.98 -5.62 1.62
CA ASP A 191 13.31 -5.75 2.22
C ASP A 191 14.29 -6.35 1.21
N HIS A 192 15.51 -5.81 1.18
CA HIS A 192 16.59 -6.35 0.35
C HIS A 192 17.12 -7.70 0.86
N LYS A 193 16.95 -7.97 2.16
CA LYS A 193 17.29 -9.27 2.75
C LYS A 193 16.25 -10.31 2.32
N PRO A 194 16.68 -11.53 1.94
CA PRO A 194 15.75 -12.60 1.61
C PRO A 194 14.86 -12.94 2.82
N PRO A 195 13.61 -13.39 2.58
CA PRO A 195 12.75 -13.82 3.67
C PRO A 195 13.36 -15.02 4.40
N LYS A 196 13.26 -14.96 5.73
CA LYS A 196 13.70 -16.06 6.60
C LYS A 196 12.58 -16.39 7.58
N ALA A 197 12.04 -17.58 7.47
CA ALA A 197 11.05 -18.07 8.41
C ALA A 197 11.70 -18.26 9.79
N LYS A 198 11.05 -17.75 10.83
CA LYS A 198 11.40 -18.00 12.24
C LYS A 198 10.82 -19.32 12.70
N ASN A 199 9.60 -19.64 12.25
CA ASN A 199 8.93 -20.90 12.47
C ASN A 199 8.46 -21.48 11.11
N PRO A 200 9.27 -22.28 10.42
CA PRO A 200 8.89 -22.88 9.14
C PRO A 200 7.74 -23.90 9.25
N GLU A 201 7.38 -24.32 10.46
CA GLU A 201 6.28 -25.25 10.71
C GLU A 201 4.95 -24.54 11.04
N ALA A 202 4.93 -23.20 11.07
CA ALA A 202 3.77 -22.42 11.54
C ALA A 202 2.45 -22.79 10.85
N ILE A 203 2.47 -22.95 9.51
CA ILE A 203 1.26 -23.30 8.76
C ILE A 203 0.78 -24.71 9.09
N PHE A 204 1.69 -25.67 9.22
CA PHE A 204 1.37 -27.08 9.50
C PHE A 204 0.91 -27.30 10.94
N GLN A 205 1.48 -26.54 11.89
CA GLN A 205 1.06 -26.54 13.29
C GLN A 205 -0.34 -25.97 13.46
N LYS A 206 -0.65 -24.88 12.75
CA LYS A 206 -1.95 -24.23 12.83
C LYS A 206 -3.02 -24.94 12.01
N PHE A 207 -2.65 -25.58 10.90
CA PHE A 207 -3.53 -26.27 9.96
C PHE A 207 -2.97 -27.66 9.64
N PRO A 208 -3.12 -28.65 10.55
CA PRO A 208 -2.53 -29.99 10.40
C PRO A 208 -3.07 -30.78 9.21
N GLN A 209 -4.15 -30.33 8.59
CA GLN A 209 -4.70 -30.87 7.35
C GLN A 209 -3.83 -30.52 6.12
N ILE A 210 -3.02 -29.48 6.19
CA ILE A 210 -2.02 -29.15 5.17
C ILE A 210 -0.79 -30.02 5.45
N LYS A 211 -0.36 -30.82 4.47
CA LYS A 211 0.77 -31.74 4.61
C LYS A 211 2.04 -31.13 4.01
N LYS A 212 3.20 -31.52 4.55
CA LYS A 212 4.48 -31.25 3.89
C LYS A 212 4.47 -31.84 2.49
N GLY A 213 4.76 -30.99 1.49
CA GLY A 213 4.69 -31.37 0.08
C GLY A 213 3.44 -30.93 -0.66
N ASP A 214 2.37 -30.54 0.07
CA ASP A 214 1.22 -29.86 -0.57
C ASP A 214 1.67 -28.58 -1.29
N LYS A 215 1.02 -28.29 -2.42
CA LYS A 215 1.26 -27.10 -3.24
C LYS A 215 0.31 -25.99 -2.81
N ILE A 216 0.84 -25.04 -2.06
CA ILE A 216 0.03 -23.98 -1.46
C ILE A 216 -0.09 -22.79 -2.43
N LEU A 217 -1.31 -22.53 -2.89
CA LEU A 217 -1.70 -21.24 -3.48
C LEU A 217 -1.87 -20.25 -2.33
N TYR A 218 -1.07 -19.20 -2.30
CA TYR A 218 -0.99 -18.29 -1.17
C TYR A 218 -1.63 -16.95 -1.50
N TRP A 219 -2.60 -16.53 -0.68
CA TRP A 219 -3.21 -15.23 -0.72
C TRP A 219 -2.65 -14.36 0.43
N GLY A 220 -1.77 -13.42 0.10
CA GLY A 220 -1.18 -12.49 1.08
C GLY A 220 -2.12 -11.36 1.47
N GLY A 221 -2.22 -11.08 2.78
CA GLY A 221 -2.97 -9.95 3.30
C GLY A 221 -4.49 -10.10 3.27
N GLY A 222 -5.19 -8.98 3.53
CA GLY A 222 -6.64 -8.96 3.70
C GLY A 222 -7.43 -9.15 2.39
N ILE A 223 -8.72 -9.46 2.54
CA ILE A 223 -9.67 -9.55 1.44
C ILE A 223 -10.54 -8.29 1.49
N TRP A 224 -10.40 -7.41 0.48
CA TRP A 224 -11.19 -6.21 0.32
C TRP A 224 -12.26 -6.40 -0.76
N ASN A 225 -13.27 -5.52 -0.82
CA ASN A 225 -14.40 -5.65 -1.75
C ASN A 225 -14.03 -5.57 -3.24
N TRP A 226 -12.87 -5.04 -3.59
CA TRP A 226 -12.36 -5.04 -4.97
C TRP A 226 -11.63 -6.33 -5.38
N PHE A 227 -11.38 -7.25 -4.44
CA PHE A 227 -10.76 -8.54 -4.74
C PHE A 227 -11.78 -9.61 -5.08
N ASP A 228 -11.36 -10.58 -5.90
CA ASP A 228 -12.12 -11.76 -6.30
C ASP A 228 -11.53 -13.06 -5.72
N PRO A 229 -11.69 -13.33 -4.43
CA PRO A 229 -11.25 -14.59 -3.83
C PRO A 229 -12.09 -15.77 -4.29
N LEU A 230 -13.34 -15.53 -4.74
CA LEU A 230 -14.25 -16.59 -5.14
C LEU A 230 -13.76 -17.33 -6.38
N SER A 231 -13.21 -16.65 -7.37
CA SER A 231 -12.65 -17.30 -8.56
C SER A 231 -11.47 -18.19 -8.22
N VAL A 232 -10.63 -17.83 -7.23
CA VAL A 232 -9.53 -18.69 -6.79
C VAL A 232 -10.05 -19.91 -6.01
N ILE A 233 -11.07 -19.74 -5.17
CA ILE A 233 -11.70 -20.85 -4.44
C ILE A 233 -12.34 -21.84 -5.42
N LYS A 234 -13.10 -21.33 -6.43
CA LYS A 234 -13.66 -22.16 -7.50
C LYS A 234 -12.60 -22.86 -8.34
N ALA A 235 -11.45 -22.23 -8.57
CA ALA A 235 -10.33 -22.88 -9.25
C ALA A 235 -9.79 -24.05 -8.44
N VAL A 236 -9.66 -23.89 -7.13
CA VAL A 236 -9.24 -24.99 -6.24
C VAL A 236 -10.32 -26.08 -6.15
N GLU A 237 -11.61 -25.74 -6.21
CA GLU A 237 -12.69 -26.73 -6.34
C GLU A 237 -12.48 -27.61 -7.60
N ILE A 238 -12.22 -26.99 -8.76
CA ILE A 238 -11.93 -27.70 -10.02
C ILE A 238 -10.70 -28.61 -9.89
N ILE A 239 -9.59 -28.09 -9.35
CA ILE A 239 -8.36 -28.84 -9.15
C ILE A 239 -8.58 -30.03 -8.21
N SER A 240 -9.37 -29.85 -7.14
CA SER A 240 -9.63 -30.87 -6.11
C SER A 240 -10.35 -32.10 -6.61
N LEU A 241 -10.98 -32.03 -7.77
CA LEU A 241 -11.60 -33.21 -8.43
C LEU A 241 -10.54 -34.19 -8.93
N LYS A 242 -9.38 -33.70 -9.37
CA LYS A 242 -8.31 -34.47 -9.99
C LYS A 242 -7.17 -34.79 -9.03
N ARG A 243 -6.79 -33.86 -8.14
CA ARG A 243 -5.64 -33.98 -7.24
C ARG A 243 -5.93 -33.44 -5.84
N LYS A 244 -5.27 -33.98 -4.82
CA LYS A 244 -5.55 -33.65 -3.42
C LYS A 244 -4.44 -32.84 -2.76
N ASP A 245 -3.33 -32.63 -3.42
CA ASP A 245 -2.13 -31.94 -2.91
C ASP A 245 -2.10 -30.43 -3.13
N VAL A 246 -3.11 -29.85 -3.80
CA VAL A 246 -3.22 -28.38 -3.97
C VAL A 246 -4.14 -27.79 -2.90
N LYS A 247 -3.62 -26.79 -2.19
CA LYS A 247 -4.32 -26.09 -1.11
C LYS A 247 -4.32 -24.58 -1.38
N LEU A 248 -5.39 -23.90 -0.96
CA LEU A 248 -5.45 -22.44 -0.97
C LEU A 248 -5.39 -21.94 0.47
N PHE A 249 -4.48 -21.02 0.74
CA PHE A 249 -4.29 -20.44 2.06
C PHE A 249 -4.42 -18.93 2.03
N PHE A 250 -5.32 -18.39 2.85
CA PHE A 250 -5.51 -16.96 3.07
C PHE A 250 -4.81 -16.54 4.37
N LEU A 251 -3.77 -15.69 4.29
CA LEU A 251 -2.94 -15.30 5.43
C LEU A 251 -3.70 -14.47 6.48
N GLY A 252 -4.64 -13.62 6.06
CA GLY A 252 -5.34 -12.74 6.98
C GLY A 252 -6.70 -12.31 6.44
N THR A 253 -7.76 -12.54 7.20
CA THR A 253 -9.12 -12.15 6.83
C THR A 253 -9.68 -11.05 7.72
N LYS A 254 -9.07 -10.82 8.91
CA LYS A 254 -9.51 -9.83 9.89
C LYS A 254 -8.49 -8.70 10.00
N HIS A 255 -8.91 -7.46 9.73
CA HIS A 255 -8.04 -6.29 9.86
C HIS A 255 -7.74 -5.98 11.34
N PRO A 256 -6.49 -5.56 11.70
CA PRO A 256 -6.12 -5.28 13.09
C PRO A 256 -6.83 -4.05 13.67
N ASN A 257 -7.26 -3.12 12.81
CA ASN A 257 -8.06 -1.97 13.23
C ASN A 257 -9.54 -2.38 13.27
N SER A 258 -10.12 -2.47 14.46
CA SER A 258 -11.52 -2.84 14.68
C SER A 258 -12.56 -1.86 14.12
N LEU A 259 -12.13 -0.65 13.74
CA LEU A 259 -12.99 0.35 13.09
C LEU A 259 -13.25 0.02 11.61
N ILE A 260 -12.43 -0.85 11.02
CA ILE A 260 -12.62 -1.31 9.64
C ILE A 260 -13.64 -2.45 9.65
N LYS A 261 -14.77 -2.24 8.98
CA LYS A 261 -15.81 -3.26 8.83
C LYS A 261 -15.27 -4.50 8.14
N LYS A 262 -15.84 -5.67 8.45
CA LYS A 262 -15.60 -6.87 7.65
C LYS A 262 -16.13 -6.66 6.24
N MET A 263 -15.31 -6.98 5.26
CA MET A 263 -15.71 -6.88 3.86
C MET A 263 -16.70 -7.98 3.49
N LYS A 264 -17.71 -7.63 2.71
CA LYS A 264 -18.73 -8.56 2.21
C LYS A 264 -18.08 -9.72 1.44
N THR A 265 -17.17 -9.41 0.54
CA THR A 265 -16.41 -10.37 -0.27
C THR A 265 -15.66 -11.41 0.58
N ALA A 266 -15.09 -11.00 1.73
CA ALA A 266 -14.43 -11.93 2.64
C ALA A 266 -15.40 -12.93 3.29
N ASN A 267 -16.61 -12.45 3.67
CA ASN A 267 -17.65 -13.31 4.23
C ASN A 267 -18.18 -14.29 3.17
N GLU A 268 -18.41 -13.83 1.95
CA GLU A 268 -18.87 -14.64 0.82
C GLU A 268 -17.85 -15.76 0.47
N ALA A 269 -16.54 -15.43 0.51
CA ALA A 269 -15.48 -16.38 0.29
C ALA A 269 -15.50 -17.54 1.32
N VAL A 270 -15.63 -17.21 2.60
CA VAL A 270 -15.71 -18.20 3.68
C VAL A 270 -16.98 -19.04 3.55
N HIS A 271 -18.11 -18.40 3.27
CA HIS A 271 -19.41 -19.09 3.11
C HIS A 271 -19.39 -20.08 1.96
N TYR A 272 -18.93 -19.64 0.79
CA TYR A 272 -18.80 -20.50 -0.38
C TYR A 272 -17.88 -21.72 -0.11
N ALA A 273 -16.72 -21.50 0.51
CA ALA A 273 -15.80 -22.59 0.84
C ALA A 273 -16.44 -23.62 1.80
N LYS A 274 -17.25 -23.15 2.75
CA LYS A 274 -18.01 -24.02 3.69
C LYS A 274 -19.10 -24.79 2.97
N ASP A 275 -19.93 -24.15 2.18
CA ASP A 275 -21.08 -24.77 1.49
C ASP A 275 -20.63 -25.84 0.48
N LYS A 276 -19.45 -25.64 -0.13
CA LYS A 276 -18.86 -26.60 -1.07
C LYS A 276 -18.02 -27.70 -0.38
N GLY A 277 -17.96 -27.71 0.96
CA GLY A 277 -17.16 -28.70 1.70
C GLY A 277 -15.65 -28.59 1.44
N LEU A 278 -15.18 -27.41 1.05
CA LEU A 278 -13.77 -27.12 0.77
C LEU A 278 -13.03 -26.57 1.99
N LEU A 279 -13.76 -25.93 2.92
CA LEU A 279 -13.20 -25.32 4.13
C LEU A 279 -12.48 -26.38 4.96
N ASP A 280 -11.28 -26.04 5.45
CA ASP A 280 -10.39 -26.89 6.24
C ASP A 280 -9.99 -28.23 5.59
N LYS A 281 -10.23 -28.36 4.27
CA LYS A 281 -9.85 -29.50 3.45
C LYS A 281 -8.95 -29.10 2.29
N PHE A 282 -9.34 -28.08 1.55
CA PHE A 282 -8.61 -27.52 0.40
C PHE A 282 -8.41 -26.02 0.51
N VAL A 283 -9.27 -25.32 1.26
CA VAL A 283 -9.25 -23.88 1.44
C VAL A 283 -9.15 -23.57 2.93
N PHE A 284 -8.15 -22.79 3.30
CA PHE A 284 -7.81 -22.48 4.68
C PHE A 284 -7.76 -20.97 4.89
N PHE A 285 -8.41 -20.48 5.95
CA PHE A 285 -8.41 -19.08 6.31
C PHE A 285 -7.72 -18.88 7.66
N ASN A 286 -6.64 -18.10 7.68
CA ASN A 286 -6.14 -17.57 8.93
C ASN A 286 -6.99 -16.37 9.33
N PHE A 287 -7.86 -16.55 10.32
CA PHE A 287 -8.75 -15.49 10.82
C PHE A 287 -8.03 -14.48 11.70
N ASP A 288 -6.83 -14.79 12.17
CA ASP A 288 -6.02 -13.91 12.98
C ASP A 288 -5.17 -12.98 12.11
N TRP A 289 -4.77 -11.86 12.68
CA TRP A 289 -3.77 -11.02 12.05
C TRP A 289 -2.37 -11.56 12.29
N THR A 290 -1.64 -11.81 11.22
CA THR A 290 -0.24 -12.21 11.30
C THR A 290 0.63 -10.96 11.45
N PRO A 291 1.49 -10.86 12.49
CA PRO A 291 2.46 -9.79 12.61
C PRO A 291 3.34 -9.67 11.36
N TYR A 292 3.69 -8.44 11.00
CA TYR A 292 4.50 -8.16 9.81
C TYR A 292 5.80 -8.99 9.75
N GLU A 293 6.48 -9.14 10.88
CA GLU A 293 7.74 -9.88 11.00
C GLU A 293 7.58 -11.41 10.92
N GLU A 294 6.37 -11.93 11.06
CA GLU A 294 6.06 -13.38 11.03
C GLU A 294 5.52 -13.83 9.66
N ARG A 295 5.28 -12.91 8.72
CA ARG A 295 4.68 -13.26 7.42
C ARG A 295 5.53 -14.24 6.62
N ALA A 296 6.85 -14.23 6.80
CA ALA A 296 7.75 -15.17 6.15
C ALA A 296 7.51 -16.63 6.57
N ASP A 297 7.01 -16.87 7.78
CA ASP A 297 6.74 -18.22 8.31
C ASP A 297 5.68 -18.96 7.47
N TYR A 298 4.74 -18.22 6.91
CA TYR A 298 3.70 -18.73 6.03
C TYR A 298 4.09 -18.64 4.55
N LEU A 299 4.66 -17.52 4.14
CA LEU A 299 4.98 -17.20 2.75
C LEU A 299 6.01 -18.17 2.16
N MET A 300 7.00 -18.61 2.96
CA MET A 300 8.05 -19.52 2.52
C MET A 300 7.55 -20.97 2.27
N GLN A 301 6.33 -21.29 2.67
CA GLN A 301 5.69 -22.57 2.39
C GLN A 301 4.83 -22.54 1.12
N ALA A 302 4.67 -21.38 0.50
CA ALA A 302 3.86 -21.19 -0.68
C ALA A 302 4.55 -21.71 -1.95
N ALA A 303 3.75 -22.28 -2.86
CA ALA A 303 4.18 -22.65 -4.20
C ALA A 303 3.92 -21.53 -5.22
N ILE A 304 2.78 -20.85 -5.09
CA ILE A 304 2.33 -19.79 -6.00
C ILE A 304 1.66 -18.68 -5.18
N GLY A 305 2.00 -17.41 -5.43
CA GLY A 305 1.26 -16.27 -4.94
C GLY A 305 0.05 -15.97 -5.83
N VAL A 306 -1.13 -15.75 -5.26
CA VAL A 306 -2.34 -15.44 -6.04
C VAL A 306 -2.94 -14.10 -5.65
N SER A 307 -3.32 -13.28 -6.64
CA SER A 307 -4.02 -12.01 -6.42
C SER A 307 -5.00 -11.77 -7.56
N THR A 308 -6.28 -11.95 -7.27
CA THR A 308 -7.36 -11.74 -8.23
C THR A 308 -8.28 -10.63 -7.79
N HIS A 309 -8.85 -9.90 -8.74
CA HIS A 309 -9.70 -8.75 -8.52
C HIS A 309 -10.74 -8.60 -9.64
N PHE A 310 -11.76 -7.78 -9.38
CA PHE A 310 -12.78 -7.47 -10.38
C PHE A 310 -12.31 -6.37 -11.34
N ASP A 311 -12.93 -6.31 -12.53
CA ASP A 311 -12.72 -5.23 -13.47
C ASP A 311 -13.47 -3.98 -13.02
N ASN A 312 -12.73 -3.02 -12.48
CA ASN A 312 -13.26 -1.73 -12.05
C ASN A 312 -12.21 -0.62 -12.11
N THR A 313 -12.63 0.62 -11.86
CA THR A 313 -11.73 1.78 -11.89
C THR A 313 -10.64 1.71 -10.82
N GLU A 314 -10.92 1.14 -9.65
CA GLU A 314 -9.93 0.98 -8.58
C GLU A 314 -8.77 0.09 -9.05
N THR A 315 -9.08 -1.04 -9.67
CA THR A 315 -8.09 -1.98 -10.22
C THR A 315 -7.10 -1.29 -11.14
N ARG A 316 -7.57 -0.40 -12.02
CA ARG A 316 -6.70 0.29 -12.98
C ARG A 316 -5.61 1.14 -12.32
N PHE A 317 -5.90 1.77 -11.19
CA PHE A 317 -4.98 2.71 -10.52
C PHE A 317 -4.34 2.14 -9.26
N SER A 318 -4.68 0.93 -8.86
CA SER A 318 -4.16 0.31 -7.64
C SER A 318 -2.70 -0.10 -7.77
N PHE A 319 -2.04 -0.14 -6.62
CA PHE A 319 -0.72 -0.74 -6.45
C PHE A 319 -0.82 -1.85 -5.40
N ARG A 320 -0.90 -3.10 -5.86
CA ARG A 320 -1.19 -4.28 -5.03
C ARG A 320 0.00 -4.68 -4.15
N THR A 321 0.13 -4.10 -2.97
CA THR A 321 1.29 -4.30 -2.08
C THR A 321 1.57 -5.75 -1.70
N ARG A 322 0.57 -6.65 -1.70
CA ARG A 322 0.78 -8.09 -1.47
C ARG A 322 1.70 -8.76 -2.48
N ILE A 323 1.74 -8.23 -3.72
CA ILE A 323 2.59 -8.77 -4.78
C ILE A 323 4.06 -8.55 -4.46
N LEU A 324 4.39 -7.53 -3.68
CA LEU A 324 5.75 -7.31 -3.19
C LEU A 324 6.23 -8.44 -2.27
N ASP A 325 5.35 -9.04 -1.47
CA ASP A 325 5.70 -10.23 -0.69
C ASP A 325 6.00 -11.43 -1.61
N TYR A 326 5.27 -11.57 -2.73
CA TYR A 326 5.55 -12.61 -3.72
C TYR A 326 6.90 -12.38 -4.41
N LEU A 327 7.20 -11.12 -4.78
CA LEU A 327 8.53 -10.75 -5.30
C LEU A 327 9.62 -11.01 -4.27
N TRP A 328 9.40 -10.65 -3.00
CA TRP A 328 10.35 -10.85 -1.92
C TRP A 328 10.73 -12.31 -1.74
N ALA A 329 9.74 -13.21 -1.77
CA ALA A 329 9.91 -14.67 -1.62
C ALA A 329 10.24 -15.38 -2.94
N GLU A 330 10.39 -14.68 -4.04
CA GLU A 330 10.63 -15.25 -5.38
C GLU A 330 9.53 -16.27 -5.76
N LEU A 331 8.28 -15.98 -5.40
CA LEU A 331 7.15 -16.85 -5.72
C LEU A 331 6.63 -16.59 -7.13
N PRO A 332 6.47 -17.61 -7.98
CA PRO A 332 5.64 -17.51 -9.16
C PRO A 332 4.26 -16.98 -8.81
N MET A 333 3.67 -16.16 -9.66
CA MET A 333 2.40 -15.54 -9.32
C MET A 333 1.32 -15.74 -10.38
N ILE A 334 0.06 -15.77 -9.95
CA ILE A 334 -1.13 -15.72 -10.79
C ILE A 334 -1.88 -14.45 -10.45
N LEU A 335 -1.98 -13.56 -11.42
CA LEU A 335 -2.60 -12.24 -11.27
C LEU A 335 -3.74 -12.08 -12.27
N THR A 336 -4.81 -11.42 -11.86
CA THR A 336 -5.82 -10.97 -12.83
C THR A 336 -5.25 -9.75 -13.58
N ARG A 337 -5.58 -9.63 -14.87
CA ARG A 337 -5.20 -8.45 -15.70
C ARG A 337 -5.74 -7.14 -15.12
N GLY A 338 -5.24 -6.01 -15.60
CA GLY A 338 -5.85 -4.69 -15.41
C GLY A 338 -5.09 -3.76 -14.48
N ASP A 339 -4.24 -4.25 -13.58
CA ASP A 339 -3.37 -3.40 -12.75
C ASP A 339 -1.93 -3.32 -13.26
N ALA A 340 -1.14 -2.44 -12.66
CA ALA A 340 0.26 -2.23 -13.05
C ALA A 340 1.15 -3.45 -12.82
N PHE A 341 0.84 -4.29 -11.84
CA PHE A 341 1.62 -5.50 -11.58
C PHE A 341 1.30 -6.62 -12.57
N ALA A 342 0.07 -6.68 -13.09
CA ALA A 342 -0.27 -7.63 -14.15
C ALA A 342 0.54 -7.32 -15.42
N GLU A 343 0.65 -6.05 -15.81
CA GLU A 343 1.49 -5.62 -16.94
C GLU A 343 2.97 -5.99 -16.71
N LEU A 344 3.50 -5.67 -15.54
CA LEU A 344 4.88 -6.03 -15.18
C LEU A 344 5.10 -7.56 -15.17
N CYS A 345 4.10 -8.32 -14.71
CA CYS A 345 4.14 -9.78 -14.68
C CYS A 345 4.23 -10.38 -16.09
N GLU A 346 3.46 -9.86 -17.04
CA GLU A 346 3.51 -10.29 -18.44
C GLU A 346 4.85 -9.88 -19.09
N GLU A 347 5.22 -8.59 -18.98
CA GLU A 347 6.44 -8.05 -19.61
C GLU A 347 7.71 -8.76 -19.14
N LYS A 348 7.82 -9.02 -17.85
CA LYS A 348 9.03 -9.61 -17.23
C LYS A 348 8.91 -11.12 -16.99
N ASN A 349 7.80 -11.77 -17.38
CA ASN A 349 7.54 -13.18 -17.15
C ASN A 349 7.75 -13.60 -15.69
N LEU A 350 7.01 -12.92 -14.77
CA LEU A 350 7.09 -13.16 -13.31
C LEU A 350 6.07 -14.20 -12.84
N GLY A 351 5.23 -14.67 -13.72
CA GLY A 351 4.11 -15.58 -13.46
C GLY A 351 3.20 -15.68 -14.66
N ARG A 352 1.90 -15.71 -14.40
CA ARG A 352 0.87 -15.74 -15.45
C ARG A 352 -0.25 -14.77 -15.11
N VAL A 353 -0.76 -14.09 -16.12
CA VAL A 353 -1.92 -13.22 -16.03
C VAL A 353 -3.14 -13.94 -16.57
N VAL A 354 -4.25 -13.81 -15.87
CA VAL A 354 -5.53 -14.47 -16.18
C VAL A 354 -6.63 -13.43 -16.37
N ASP A 355 -7.72 -13.84 -17.03
CA ASP A 355 -8.90 -13.02 -17.22
C ASP A 355 -9.67 -12.83 -15.90
N PHE A 356 -10.47 -11.76 -15.82
CA PHE A 356 -11.37 -11.52 -14.71
C PHE A 356 -12.37 -12.69 -14.55
N GLU A 357 -12.67 -13.05 -13.32
CA GLU A 357 -13.70 -14.03 -12.95
C GLU A 357 -13.61 -15.36 -13.74
N ASN A 358 -12.39 -15.84 -14.01
CA ASN A 358 -12.16 -17.05 -14.81
C ASN A 358 -11.49 -18.19 -13.99
N PRO A 359 -12.25 -18.92 -13.16
CA PRO A 359 -11.70 -19.99 -12.33
C PRO A 359 -11.09 -21.14 -13.14
N LYS A 360 -11.59 -21.43 -14.35
CA LYS A 360 -11.01 -22.48 -15.20
C LYS A 360 -9.59 -22.13 -15.66
N GLN A 361 -9.38 -20.88 -16.07
CA GLN A 361 -8.06 -20.39 -16.47
C GLN A 361 -7.09 -20.35 -15.27
N ILE A 362 -7.57 -19.94 -14.09
CA ILE A 362 -6.77 -19.93 -12.84
C ILE A 362 -6.33 -21.38 -12.53
N ALA A 363 -7.26 -22.37 -12.59
CA ALA A 363 -6.97 -23.76 -12.31
C ALA A 363 -5.92 -24.32 -13.27
N ALA A 364 -6.12 -24.18 -14.59
CA ALA A 364 -5.18 -24.64 -15.60
C ALA A 364 -3.80 -24.00 -15.45
N THR A 365 -3.77 -22.70 -15.13
CA THR A 365 -2.53 -21.96 -14.92
C THR A 365 -1.78 -22.43 -13.68
N ALA A 366 -2.49 -22.70 -12.58
CA ALA A 366 -1.89 -23.21 -11.35
C ALA A 366 -1.27 -24.58 -11.57
N GLU A 367 -1.99 -25.51 -12.23
CA GLU A 367 -1.49 -26.84 -12.60
C GLU A 367 -0.25 -26.72 -13.49
N ALA A 368 -0.28 -25.87 -14.52
CA ALA A 368 0.85 -25.66 -15.44
C ALA A 368 2.12 -25.15 -14.75
N ILE A 369 1.99 -24.27 -13.76
CA ILE A 369 3.14 -23.78 -12.98
C ILE A 369 3.65 -24.88 -12.04
N ILE A 370 2.75 -25.57 -11.34
CA ILE A 370 3.09 -26.62 -10.36
C ILE A 370 3.81 -27.79 -11.03
N ASP A 371 3.33 -28.21 -12.21
CA ASP A 371 3.80 -29.39 -12.90
C ASP A 371 4.97 -29.14 -13.86
N ASN A 372 5.45 -27.87 -13.93
CA ASN A 372 6.58 -27.48 -14.76
C ASN A 372 7.72 -26.81 -13.95
N PRO A 373 8.67 -27.62 -13.40
CA PRO A 373 9.79 -27.08 -12.63
C PRO A 373 10.70 -26.12 -13.41
N THR A 374 10.87 -26.33 -14.72
CA THR A 374 11.68 -25.48 -15.58
C THR A 374 11.04 -24.10 -15.73
N LEU A 375 9.72 -24.04 -15.93
CA LEU A 375 8.98 -22.78 -15.96
C LEU A 375 9.11 -22.04 -14.61
N THR A 376 8.91 -22.76 -13.51
CA THR A 376 9.03 -22.21 -12.16
C THR A 376 10.43 -21.65 -11.90
N ALA A 377 11.49 -22.35 -12.30
CA ALA A 377 12.87 -21.87 -12.16
C ALA A 377 13.14 -20.61 -12.98
N THR A 378 12.62 -20.55 -14.21
CA THR A 378 12.73 -19.36 -15.08
C THR A 378 12.03 -18.15 -14.45
N ILE A 379 10.81 -18.32 -13.97
CA ILE A 379 10.05 -17.26 -13.30
C ILE A 379 10.81 -16.75 -12.07
N LYS A 380 11.30 -17.63 -11.21
CA LYS A 380 12.09 -17.24 -10.02
C LYS A 380 13.32 -16.43 -10.37
N LYS A 381 14.04 -16.81 -11.43
CA LYS A 381 15.20 -16.07 -11.92
C LYS A 381 14.81 -14.65 -12.33
N ASN A 382 13.71 -14.48 -13.05
CA ASN A 382 13.23 -13.18 -13.49
C ASN A 382 12.79 -12.31 -12.29
N ILE A 383 12.07 -12.88 -11.33
CA ILE A 383 11.65 -12.18 -10.10
C ILE A 383 12.88 -11.66 -9.34
N LYS A 384 13.96 -12.45 -9.26
CA LYS A 384 15.19 -12.07 -8.57
C LYS A 384 15.84 -10.81 -9.15
N GLU A 385 15.69 -10.56 -10.45
CA GLU A 385 16.17 -9.33 -11.07
C GLU A 385 15.22 -8.16 -10.81
N VAL A 386 13.92 -8.34 -11.05
CA VAL A 386 12.91 -7.28 -10.96
C VAL A 386 12.72 -6.77 -9.53
N LYS A 387 12.79 -7.64 -8.52
CA LYS A 387 12.57 -7.23 -7.13
C LYS A 387 13.53 -6.16 -6.62
N LYS A 388 14.71 -5.98 -7.24
CA LYS A 388 15.71 -4.97 -6.86
C LYS A 388 15.20 -3.54 -7.03
N ASP A 389 14.31 -3.33 -7.98
CA ASP A 389 13.71 -2.02 -8.26
C ASP A 389 12.74 -1.60 -7.14
N PHE A 390 12.23 -2.58 -6.39
CA PHE A 390 11.29 -2.39 -5.28
C PHE A 390 11.95 -2.44 -3.89
N TYR A 391 13.27 -2.50 -3.77
CA TYR A 391 13.89 -2.42 -2.45
C TYR A 391 13.63 -1.07 -1.79
N TRP A 392 13.31 -1.08 -0.48
CA TRP A 392 13.16 0.16 0.29
C TRP A 392 14.36 1.09 0.15
N THR A 393 15.56 0.53 -0.02
CA THR A 393 16.78 1.32 -0.26
C THR A 393 16.78 2.01 -1.61
N THR A 394 16.25 1.39 -2.67
CA THR A 394 16.09 1.98 -4.00
C THR A 394 15.08 3.13 -3.95
N ILE A 395 13.91 2.88 -3.35
CA ILE A 395 12.85 3.89 -3.22
C ILE A 395 13.29 5.07 -2.36
N ALA A 396 13.95 4.80 -1.23
CA ALA A 396 14.51 5.85 -0.39
C ALA A 396 15.59 6.68 -1.11
N GLY A 397 16.36 6.06 -2.01
CA GLY A 397 17.31 6.74 -2.89
C GLY A 397 16.63 7.76 -3.81
N GLN A 398 15.49 7.38 -4.42
CA GLN A 398 14.69 8.28 -5.27
C GLN A 398 14.14 9.46 -4.45
N ILE A 399 13.57 9.21 -3.27
CA ILE A 399 13.09 10.27 -2.36
C ILE A 399 14.25 11.14 -1.90
N ALA A 400 15.41 10.54 -1.59
CA ALA A 400 16.58 11.28 -1.17
C ALA A 400 17.12 12.20 -2.26
N ALA A 401 17.06 11.80 -3.52
CA ALA A 401 17.41 12.65 -4.66
C ALA A 401 16.48 13.87 -4.73
N VAL A 402 15.15 13.69 -4.61
CA VAL A 402 14.19 14.79 -4.55
C VAL A 402 14.55 15.81 -3.46
N ILE A 403 14.91 15.32 -2.26
CA ILE A 403 15.20 16.17 -1.11
C ILE A 403 16.57 16.87 -1.26
N LYS A 404 17.60 16.19 -1.77
CA LYS A 404 18.95 16.73 -1.92
C LYS A 404 19.05 17.74 -3.05
N ASP A 405 18.44 17.41 -4.19
CA ASP A 405 18.46 18.23 -5.41
C ASP A 405 17.41 19.34 -5.37
N GLU A 406 16.66 19.42 -4.28
CA GLU A 406 15.60 20.42 -4.06
C GLU A 406 14.58 20.45 -5.22
N ARG A 407 14.18 19.27 -5.71
CA ARG A 407 13.20 19.11 -6.80
C ARG A 407 11.80 19.48 -6.32
N TRP A 408 11.58 20.78 -6.08
CA TRP A 408 10.29 21.29 -5.70
C TRP A 408 9.85 22.48 -6.52
N ILE A 409 8.54 22.58 -6.65
CA ILE A 409 7.92 23.78 -7.18
C ILE A 409 7.49 24.65 -6.00
N GLU A 410 8.11 25.83 -5.94
CA GLU A 410 7.74 26.82 -4.94
C GLU A 410 6.39 27.44 -5.29
N ARG A 411 5.41 27.19 -4.43
CA ARG A 411 4.07 27.76 -4.58
C ARG A 411 3.73 28.57 -3.33
N ARG A 412 3.37 29.81 -3.53
CA ARG A 412 2.80 30.61 -2.45
C ARG A 412 1.38 30.16 -2.19
N ILE A 413 1.00 30.00 -0.92
CA ILE A 413 -0.40 29.80 -0.56
C ILE A 413 -1.11 31.14 -0.80
N PHE A 414 -2.06 31.16 -1.73
CA PHE A 414 -3.02 32.22 -1.81
C PHE A 414 -4.04 32.02 -0.69
N LEU A 415 -3.90 32.81 0.38
CA LEU A 415 -4.61 32.59 1.64
C LEU A 415 -6.13 32.47 1.49
N PRO A 416 -6.85 33.31 0.71
CA PRO A 416 -8.30 33.16 0.53
C PRO A 416 -8.69 31.79 -0.07
N ARG A 417 -7.93 31.31 -1.05
CA ARG A 417 -8.18 29.98 -1.65
C ARG A 417 -7.92 28.85 -0.66
N PHE A 418 -6.87 28.97 0.14
CA PHE A 418 -6.55 27.98 1.16
C PHE A 418 -7.61 27.95 2.27
N LEU A 419 -8.09 29.13 2.74
CA LEU A 419 -9.17 29.20 3.72
C LEU A 419 -10.47 28.61 3.19
N GLY A 420 -10.81 28.82 1.90
CA GLY A 420 -11.94 28.16 1.26
C GLY A 420 -11.80 26.63 1.22
N LEU A 421 -10.62 26.12 0.90
CA LEU A 421 -10.36 24.68 0.94
C LEU A 421 -10.43 24.12 2.37
N ALA A 422 -9.89 24.83 3.35
CA ALA A 422 -9.95 24.44 4.76
C ALA A 422 -11.41 24.44 5.27
N PHE A 423 -12.21 25.43 4.89
CA PHE A 423 -13.64 25.46 5.21
C PHE A 423 -14.37 24.24 4.64
N ASN A 424 -14.17 23.95 3.35
CA ASN A 424 -14.77 22.76 2.72
C ASN A 424 -14.35 21.46 3.40
N PHE A 425 -13.08 21.32 3.80
CA PHE A 425 -12.60 20.17 4.55
C PHE A 425 -13.34 19.99 5.88
N TYR A 426 -13.50 21.05 6.67
CA TYR A 426 -14.20 20.96 7.95
C TYR A 426 -15.70 20.76 7.77
N LEU A 427 -16.33 21.38 6.77
CA LEU A 427 -17.74 21.18 6.44
C LEU A 427 -17.99 19.71 6.02
N ALA A 428 -17.17 19.17 5.12
CA ALA A 428 -17.26 17.76 4.73
C ALA A 428 -17.04 16.80 5.92
N GLY A 429 -16.12 17.13 6.83
CA GLY A 429 -15.91 16.39 8.06
C GLY A 429 -17.11 16.42 9.01
N LEU A 430 -17.82 17.55 9.10
CA LEU A 430 -19.06 17.68 9.88
C LEU A 430 -20.18 16.86 9.25
N LEU A 431 -20.42 17.01 7.95
CA LEU A 431 -21.44 16.26 7.22
C LEU A 431 -21.22 14.74 7.33
N LYS A 432 -19.96 14.30 7.24
CA LYS A 432 -19.58 12.90 7.47
C LYS A 432 -19.96 12.40 8.87
N LYS A 433 -19.83 13.24 9.92
CA LYS A 433 -20.26 12.86 11.28
C LYS A 433 -21.78 12.77 11.41
N LEU A 434 -22.51 13.64 10.71
CA LEU A 434 -23.98 13.68 10.74
C LEU A 434 -24.63 12.58 9.90
N SER A 435 -23.91 11.99 8.96
CA SER A 435 -24.40 10.92 8.06
C SER A 435 -24.15 9.50 8.60
N LYS A 436 -23.44 9.37 9.73
CA LYS A 436 -23.28 8.14 10.50
C LYS A 436 -24.57 7.80 11.25
#